data_f6a24ac76b0c0471ba700047740f496f
#
_entry.id   f6a24ac76b0c0471ba700047740f496f
#
_cell.length_a   1.000
_cell.length_b   1.000
_cell.length_c   1.000
_cell.angle_alpha   90.00
_cell.angle_beta   90.00
_cell.angle_gamma   90.00
#
_symmetry.space_group_name_H-M   'P 1'
#
loop_
_entity.id
_entity.type
_entity.pdbx_description
1 polymer ?
#
loop_
_entity_poly.entity_id
_entity_poly.type
_entity_poly.pdbx_seq_one_letter_code
_entity_poly.pdbx_strand_id
1 'polypeptide(L)'
;VQTDESDGKDYLVALEGHPLAGAGVKPTGERFPVDGDGIRLLSPVIPSKVYGLAKNYEAHAQFMHEAGHSDIKHAPEDMVIFSKPSTSVIGPDDPIVIPSYSNDMNFEPEVAVVMGRIAKNVSVEQAMDYVLGFTCVNDVTLRDLQGLDPMWTRAKGFDTSCPLGPWIVTRDDLDWKDAKISFTLNGEDVELASGTTANLIHGIPEQIAAISSFTTLLPGDVILTGT
;
A
#
# COMPACT_ATOMS: atom_id res chain seq x y z
N VAL A 1 15.48 -2.37 -10.23
CA VAL A 1 15.61 -3.78 -10.69
C VAL A 1 14.28 -4.21 -11.30
N GLN A 2 14.31 -5.23 -12.11
CA GLN A 2 13.17 -5.91 -12.69
C GLN A 2 13.24 -7.38 -12.29
N THR A 3 12.13 -8.02 -12.06
CA THR A 3 12.11 -9.48 -11.81
C THR A 3 12.22 -10.25 -13.12
N ASP A 4 12.89 -11.38 -13.10
CA ASP A 4 13.02 -12.33 -14.22
C ASP A 4 13.08 -13.74 -13.65
N GLU A 5 12.39 -14.68 -14.25
CA GLU A 5 12.40 -16.09 -13.88
C GLU A 5 13.26 -16.89 -14.88
N SER A 6 14.28 -17.56 -14.40
CA SER A 6 15.05 -18.46 -15.22
C SER A 6 15.55 -19.65 -14.38
N ASP A 7 15.63 -20.80 -15.02
CA ASP A 7 16.06 -22.06 -14.38
C ASP A 7 15.24 -22.43 -13.12
N GLY A 8 13.96 -22.00 -13.07
CA GLY A 8 13.07 -22.21 -11.93
C GLY A 8 13.43 -21.39 -10.69
N LYS A 9 14.17 -20.30 -10.86
CA LYS A 9 14.53 -19.34 -9.81
C LYS A 9 14.16 -17.93 -10.21
N ASP A 10 13.78 -17.14 -9.22
CA ASP A 10 13.50 -15.72 -9.38
C ASP A 10 14.77 -14.88 -9.28
N TYR A 11 14.93 -13.96 -10.20
CA TYR A 11 16.06 -13.04 -10.23
C TYR A 11 15.61 -11.58 -10.26
N LEU A 12 16.39 -10.73 -9.62
CA LEU A 12 16.34 -9.29 -9.76
C LEU A 12 17.34 -8.90 -10.86
N VAL A 13 16.85 -8.24 -11.90
CA VAL A 13 17.69 -7.72 -12.99
C VAL A 13 17.95 -6.23 -12.74
N ALA A 14 19.23 -5.86 -12.68
CA ALA A 14 19.59 -4.46 -12.52
C ALA A 14 19.17 -3.64 -13.77
N LEU A 15 18.68 -2.43 -13.52
CA LEU A 15 18.24 -1.50 -14.57
C LEU A 15 19.16 -0.29 -14.61
N GLU A 16 19.48 0.18 -15.82
CA GLU A 16 20.04 1.50 -16.05
C GLU A 16 18.90 2.51 -16.11
N GLY A 17 18.97 3.54 -15.26
CA GLY A 17 17.94 4.57 -15.12
C GLY A 17 16.91 4.22 -14.02
N HIS A 18 15.96 5.13 -13.81
CA HIS A 18 14.93 4.99 -12.78
C HIS A 18 13.58 4.74 -13.45
N PRO A 19 12.81 3.70 -13.03
CA PRO A 19 11.53 3.34 -13.67
C PRO A 19 10.52 4.49 -13.73
N LEU A 20 10.53 5.38 -12.73
CA LEU A 20 9.64 6.54 -12.66
C LEU A 20 10.12 7.75 -13.48
N ALA A 21 11.34 7.71 -14.04
CA ALA A 21 11.87 8.81 -14.84
C ALA A 21 11.36 8.81 -16.30
N GLY A 22 10.54 7.84 -16.68
CA GLY A 22 9.98 7.72 -18.02
C GLY A 22 10.81 6.85 -18.98
N ALA A 23 10.83 7.17 -20.27
CA ALA A 23 11.47 6.35 -21.30
C ALA A 23 12.98 6.22 -21.09
N GLY A 24 13.53 5.03 -21.39
CA GLY A 24 14.98 4.80 -21.45
C GLY A 24 15.54 3.85 -20.39
N VAL A 25 14.70 3.31 -19.53
CA VAL A 25 15.12 2.24 -18.58
C VAL A 25 15.45 0.97 -19.36
N LYS A 26 16.64 0.43 -19.16
CA LYS A 26 17.12 -0.79 -19.84
C LYS A 26 17.74 -1.75 -18.82
N PRO A 27 17.55 -3.08 -19.00
CA PRO A 27 18.30 -4.06 -18.24
C PRO A 27 19.82 -3.90 -18.49
N THR A 28 20.62 -3.95 -17.43
CA THR A 28 22.09 -3.91 -17.52
C THR A 28 22.68 -5.27 -17.85
N GLY A 29 21.90 -6.33 -17.65
CA GLY A 29 22.37 -7.72 -17.74
C GLY A 29 22.88 -8.29 -16.41
N GLU A 30 23.09 -7.46 -15.38
CA GLU A 30 23.42 -7.95 -14.04
C GLU A 30 22.18 -8.57 -13.40
N ARG A 31 22.34 -9.75 -12.79
CA ARG A 31 21.27 -10.53 -12.20
C ARG A 31 21.66 -10.95 -10.78
N PHE A 32 20.71 -10.87 -9.88
CA PHE A 32 20.86 -11.25 -8.48
C PHE A 32 19.72 -12.21 -8.11
N PRO A 33 19.96 -13.38 -7.54
CA PRO A 33 18.89 -14.26 -7.07
C PRO A 33 18.11 -13.56 -5.97
N VAL A 34 16.78 -13.63 -5.99
CA VAL A 34 15.92 -12.95 -5.00
C VAL A 34 16.21 -13.45 -3.58
N ASP A 35 16.53 -14.74 -3.44
CA ASP A 35 16.88 -15.43 -2.21
C ASP A 35 18.40 -15.51 -1.94
N GLY A 36 19.21 -14.70 -2.66
CA GLY A 36 20.65 -14.73 -2.57
C GLY A 36 21.19 -14.18 -1.25
N ASP A 37 22.25 -14.81 -0.74
CA ASP A 37 22.98 -14.33 0.45
C ASP A 37 23.42 -12.86 0.27
N GLY A 38 23.09 -12.02 1.26
CA GLY A 38 23.45 -10.59 1.25
C GLY A 38 22.53 -9.70 0.42
N ILE A 39 21.47 -10.22 -0.17
CA ILE A 39 20.42 -9.43 -0.82
C ILE A 39 19.44 -8.96 0.26
N ARG A 40 19.19 -7.66 0.27
CA ARG A 40 18.13 -7.03 1.08
C ARG A 40 17.22 -6.22 0.15
N LEU A 41 15.94 -6.57 0.15
CA LEU A 41 14.94 -5.79 -0.55
C LEU A 41 14.64 -4.52 0.25
N LEU A 42 14.60 -3.41 -0.44
CA LEU A 42 14.11 -2.14 0.10
C LEU A 42 12.69 -1.92 -0.39
N SER A 43 12.00 -0.94 0.20
CA SER A 43 10.73 -0.48 -0.38
C SER A 43 10.93 -0.16 -1.87
N PRO A 44 10.04 -0.63 -2.76
CA PRO A 44 10.22 -0.47 -4.21
C PRO A 44 10.13 0.99 -4.67
N VAL A 45 9.57 1.88 -3.84
CA VAL A 45 9.53 3.33 -4.03
C VAL A 45 9.75 4.05 -2.70
N ILE A 46 10.25 5.28 -2.78
CA ILE A 46 10.27 6.24 -1.67
C ILE A 46 9.26 7.33 -2.02
N PRO A 47 8.01 7.21 -1.56
CA PRO A 47 6.96 8.16 -1.91
C PRO A 47 7.21 9.53 -1.31
N SER A 48 6.81 10.58 -2.01
CA SER A 48 6.79 11.92 -1.42
C SER A 48 5.68 12.04 -0.36
N LYS A 49 4.63 11.27 -0.54
CA LYS A 49 3.49 11.15 0.38
C LYS A 49 2.78 9.82 0.19
N VAL A 50 2.15 9.36 1.26
CA VAL A 50 1.28 8.19 1.27
C VAL A 50 -0.10 8.65 1.72
N TYR A 51 -1.13 8.36 0.94
CA TYR A 51 -2.52 8.52 1.34
C TYR A 51 -3.12 7.15 1.61
N GLY A 52 -4.03 7.06 2.56
CA GLY A 52 -4.78 5.84 2.84
C GLY A 52 -6.27 6.13 2.93
N LEU A 53 -7.07 5.13 2.58
CA LEU A 53 -8.50 5.14 2.77
C LEU A 53 -8.88 4.30 3.96
N ALA A 54 -9.65 4.89 4.87
CA ALA A 54 -10.20 4.16 6.00
C ALA A 54 -11.63 3.69 5.70
N LYS A 55 -12.00 2.54 6.30
CA LYS A 55 -13.36 2.00 6.23
C LYS A 55 -13.85 1.76 4.80
N ASN A 56 -12.98 1.33 3.93
CA ASN A 56 -13.28 1.11 2.52
C ASN A 56 -13.79 -0.32 2.22
N TYR A 57 -14.04 -1.12 3.27
CA TYR A 57 -14.72 -2.41 3.22
C TYR A 57 -15.83 -2.45 4.26
N GLU A 58 -17.02 -2.84 3.85
CA GLU A 58 -18.17 -2.94 4.76
C GLU A 58 -17.94 -3.94 5.90
N ALA A 59 -17.34 -5.09 5.58
CA ALA A 59 -17.03 -6.11 6.58
C ALA A 59 -16.07 -5.59 7.66
N HIS A 60 -15.05 -4.80 7.27
CA HIS A 60 -14.12 -4.19 8.23
C HIS A 60 -14.82 -3.13 9.09
N ALA A 61 -15.68 -2.30 8.51
CA ALA A 61 -16.43 -1.29 9.26
C ALA A 61 -17.33 -1.94 10.33
N GLN A 62 -18.00 -3.04 9.99
CA GLN A 62 -18.81 -3.83 10.93
C GLN A 62 -17.96 -4.47 12.03
N PHE A 63 -16.85 -5.11 11.66
CA PHE A 63 -15.92 -5.72 12.63
C PHE A 63 -15.40 -4.68 13.63
N MET A 64 -14.98 -3.51 13.18
CA MET A 64 -14.48 -2.43 14.04
C MET A 64 -15.55 -1.89 14.99
N HIS A 65 -16.80 -1.86 14.55
CA HIS A 65 -17.93 -1.48 15.40
C HIS A 65 -18.20 -2.54 16.47
N GLU A 66 -18.26 -3.82 16.10
CA GLU A 66 -18.50 -4.94 17.02
C GLU A 66 -17.38 -5.10 18.05
N ALA A 67 -16.14 -4.83 17.66
CA ALA A 67 -14.98 -4.82 18.55
C ALA A 67 -14.91 -3.59 19.47
N GLY A 68 -15.83 -2.61 19.34
CA GLY A 68 -15.85 -1.39 20.15
C GLY A 68 -14.79 -0.36 19.77
N HIS A 69 -14.16 -0.48 18.62
CA HIS A 69 -13.14 0.45 18.12
C HIS A 69 -13.72 1.59 17.26
N SER A 70 -15.00 1.53 16.93
CA SER A 70 -15.69 2.54 16.12
C SER A 70 -17.16 2.66 16.48
N ASP A 71 -17.68 3.88 16.59
CA ASP A 71 -19.12 4.14 16.70
C ASP A 71 -19.84 3.98 15.35
N ILE A 72 -19.11 3.87 14.26
CA ILE A 72 -19.63 3.75 12.90
C ILE A 72 -19.79 2.27 12.55
N LYS A 73 -21.05 1.82 12.41
CA LYS A 73 -21.41 0.44 12.09
C LYS A 73 -21.25 0.11 10.60
N HIS A 74 -21.57 1.05 9.73
CA HIS A 74 -21.48 0.90 8.28
C HIS A 74 -20.40 1.80 7.73
N ALA A 75 -19.80 1.41 6.62
CA ALA A 75 -18.83 2.27 5.96
C ALA A 75 -19.47 3.60 5.56
N PRO A 76 -18.75 4.74 5.72
CA PRO A 76 -19.30 6.04 5.35
C PRO A 76 -19.49 6.15 3.84
N GLU A 77 -20.51 6.92 3.43
CA GLU A 77 -20.75 7.22 2.01
C GLU A 77 -19.60 8.05 1.41
N ASP A 78 -19.06 8.98 2.21
CA ASP A 78 -17.91 9.79 1.82
C ASP A 78 -16.58 9.08 2.14
N MET A 79 -15.58 9.26 1.28
CA MET A 79 -14.23 8.73 1.50
C MET A 79 -13.59 9.35 2.72
N VAL A 80 -13.12 8.52 3.64
CA VAL A 80 -12.28 8.94 4.76
C VAL A 80 -10.81 8.77 4.38
N ILE A 81 -10.14 9.87 4.12
CA ILE A 81 -8.76 9.90 3.63
C ILE A 81 -7.84 10.40 4.74
N PHE A 82 -6.76 9.68 4.98
CA PHE A 82 -5.67 10.08 5.88
C PHE A 82 -4.33 10.07 5.14
N SER A 83 -3.28 10.53 5.79
CA SER A 83 -1.93 10.48 5.23
C SER A 83 -0.94 9.88 6.22
N LYS A 84 0.05 9.17 5.68
CA LYS A 84 1.25 8.72 6.41
C LYS A 84 2.46 9.48 5.88
N PRO A 85 3.38 9.93 6.74
CA PRO A 85 4.62 10.55 6.29
C PRO A 85 5.50 9.54 5.55
N SER A 86 6.30 10.00 4.60
CA SER A 86 7.24 9.15 3.85
C SER A 86 8.23 8.42 4.76
N THR A 87 8.54 8.97 5.93
CA THR A 87 9.43 8.34 6.93
C THR A 87 8.81 7.12 7.62
N SER A 88 7.49 6.90 7.47
CA SER A 88 6.83 5.68 7.98
C SER A 88 7.12 4.45 7.12
N VAL A 89 7.55 4.65 5.86
CA VAL A 89 7.76 3.59 4.88
C VAL A 89 9.04 2.83 5.18
N ILE A 90 8.92 1.50 5.23
CA ILE A 90 10.02 0.54 5.34
C ILE A 90 9.90 -0.52 4.25
N GLY A 91 10.98 -1.23 3.98
CA GLY A 91 11.03 -2.34 3.03
C GLY A 91 10.47 -3.64 3.59
N PRO A 92 10.40 -4.69 2.74
CA PRO A 92 10.13 -6.05 3.19
C PRO A 92 11.17 -6.47 4.24
N ASP A 93 10.74 -7.28 5.20
CA ASP A 93 11.59 -7.84 6.26
C ASP A 93 12.22 -6.81 7.21
N ASP A 94 11.98 -5.51 7.01
CA ASP A 94 12.37 -4.51 7.99
C ASP A 94 11.47 -4.60 9.24
N PRO A 95 12.04 -4.46 10.45
CA PRO A 95 11.26 -4.58 11.67
C PRO A 95 10.30 -3.42 11.87
N ILE A 96 9.04 -3.73 12.20
CA ILE A 96 8.08 -2.75 12.71
C ILE A 96 8.42 -2.50 14.17
N VAL A 97 8.77 -1.26 14.49
CA VAL A 97 9.16 -0.88 15.85
C VAL A 97 7.95 -0.32 16.60
N ILE A 98 7.46 -1.06 17.59
CA ILE A 98 6.34 -0.62 18.43
C ILE A 98 6.83 0.54 19.28
N PRO A 99 6.22 1.75 19.18
CA PRO A 99 6.63 2.88 19.99
C PRO A 99 6.23 2.68 21.46
N SER A 100 7.06 3.17 22.39
CA SER A 100 6.86 3.00 23.83
C SER A 100 5.59 3.68 24.39
N TYR A 101 4.93 4.52 23.59
CA TYR A 101 3.73 5.24 23.97
C TYR A 101 2.42 4.54 23.53
N SER A 102 2.50 3.32 22.98
CA SER A 102 1.35 2.51 22.61
C SER A 102 1.50 1.07 23.08
N ASN A 103 0.39 0.43 23.39
CA ASN A 103 0.32 -0.99 23.77
C ASN A 103 -0.65 -1.80 22.91
N ASP A 104 -1.21 -1.19 21.86
CA ASP A 104 -2.22 -1.83 21.01
C ASP A 104 -1.93 -1.55 19.53
N MET A 105 -1.03 -2.34 18.97
CA MET A 105 -0.65 -2.28 17.55
C MET A 105 -1.36 -3.38 16.76
N ASN A 106 -1.96 -2.99 15.65
CA ASN A 106 -2.71 -3.88 14.76
C ASN A 106 -2.14 -3.82 13.34
N PHE A 107 -2.24 -4.94 12.63
CA PHE A 107 -1.95 -5.05 11.21
C PHE A 107 -3.18 -4.69 10.38
N GLU A 108 -2.98 -4.15 9.20
CA GLU A 108 -3.99 -3.85 8.18
C GLU A 108 -3.39 -4.13 6.79
N PRO A 109 -3.49 -5.37 6.29
CA PRO A 109 -2.97 -5.73 4.98
C PRO A 109 -3.84 -5.14 3.87
N GLU A 110 -3.20 -4.49 2.91
CA GLU A 110 -3.87 -3.80 1.82
C GLU A 110 -3.13 -3.95 0.50
N VAL A 111 -3.84 -3.65 -0.60
CA VAL A 111 -3.22 -3.33 -1.87
C VAL A 111 -2.78 -1.87 -1.85
N ALA A 112 -1.55 -1.61 -2.26
CA ALA A 112 -1.04 -0.26 -2.48
C ALA A 112 -0.99 0.05 -3.97
N VAL A 113 -1.55 1.20 -4.37
CA VAL A 113 -1.46 1.74 -5.71
C VAL A 113 -0.24 2.65 -5.79
N VAL A 114 0.65 2.40 -6.75
CA VAL A 114 1.83 3.24 -7.00
C VAL A 114 1.59 4.11 -8.22
N MET A 115 1.67 5.43 -8.06
CA MET A 115 1.49 6.37 -9.15
C MET A 115 2.69 6.36 -10.10
N GLY A 116 2.43 6.39 -11.40
CA GLY A 116 3.45 6.40 -12.45
C GLY A 116 3.62 7.75 -13.15
N ARG A 117 2.64 8.65 -13.01
CA ARG A 117 2.60 9.95 -13.68
C ARG A 117 2.07 11.02 -12.73
N ILE A 118 2.36 12.28 -13.05
CA ILE A 118 1.79 13.42 -12.32
C ILE A 118 0.28 13.47 -12.56
N ALA A 119 -0.51 13.36 -11.48
CA ALA A 119 -1.97 13.36 -11.53
C ALA A 119 -2.54 14.54 -10.73
N LYS A 120 -3.33 15.37 -11.40
CA LYS A 120 -4.07 16.50 -10.81
C LYS A 120 -5.41 16.67 -11.52
N ASN A 121 -6.50 16.69 -10.76
CA ASN A 121 -7.87 16.77 -11.28
C ASN A 121 -8.18 15.70 -12.34
N VAL A 122 -7.78 14.48 -12.07
CA VAL A 122 -7.96 13.33 -12.98
C VAL A 122 -9.39 12.82 -12.84
N SER A 123 -10.04 12.49 -13.96
CA SER A 123 -11.35 11.84 -13.93
C SER A 123 -11.25 10.36 -13.60
N VAL A 124 -12.33 9.76 -13.13
CA VAL A 124 -12.41 8.33 -12.81
C VAL A 124 -12.02 7.46 -14.02
N GLU A 125 -12.50 7.85 -15.21
CA GLU A 125 -12.26 7.11 -16.47
C GLU A 125 -10.79 7.11 -16.87
N GLN A 126 -10.04 8.16 -16.52
CA GLN A 126 -8.63 8.32 -16.88
C GLN A 126 -7.67 7.88 -15.76
N ALA A 127 -8.18 7.62 -14.56
CA ALA A 127 -7.37 7.43 -13.36
C ALA A 127 -6.31 6.34 -13.52
N MET A 128 -6.67 5.24 -14.16
CA MET A 128 -5.76 4.10 -14.34
C MET A 128 -4.59 4.38 -15.30
N ASP A 129 -4.67 5.41 -16.14
CA ASP A 129 -3.56 5.81 -17.02
C ASP A 129 -2.39 6.42 -16.25
N TYR A 130 -2.60 6.81 -14.99
CA TYR A 130 -1.61 7.41 -14.10
C TYR A 130 -0.97 6.39 -13.15
N VAL A 131 -1.44 5.15 -13.13
CA VAL A 131 -0.92 4.07 -12.27
C VAL A 131 0.29 3.41 -12.94
N LEU A 132 1.37 3.25 -12.17
CA LEU A 132 2.52 2.40 -12.53
C LEU A 132 2.17 0.92 -12.30
N GLY A 133 1.64 0.62 -11.13
CA GLY A 133 1.31 -0.74 -10.72
C GLY A 133 0.89 -0.80 -9.26
N PHE A 134 1.00 -1.99 -8.71
CA PHE A 134 0.50 -2.35 -7.38
C PHE A 134 1.56 -3.09 -6.58
N THR A 135 1.47 -2.97 -5.27
CA THR A 135 2.31 -3.75 -4.34
C THR A 135 1.52 -4.05 -3.07
N CYS A 136 2.05 -4.91 -2.20
CA CYS A 136 1.47 -5.12 -0.89
C CYS A 136 1.90 -4.02 0.07
N VAL A 137 1.05 -3.74 1.06
CA VAL A 137 1.35 -2.84 2.16
C VAL A 137 0.67 -3.32 3.44
N ASN A 138 1.26 -2.99 4.57
CA ASN A 138 0.62 -3.12 5.87
C ASN A 138 0.44 -1.73 6.47
N ASP A 139 -0.82 -1.27 6.59
CA ASP A 139 -1.15 -0.01 7.25
C ASP A 139 -1.17 -0.17 8.76
N VAL A 140 0.01 -0.35 9.35
CA VAL A 140 0.15 -0.60 10.79
C VAL A 140 -0.46 0.53 11.61
N THR A 141 -1.36 0.15 12.52
CA THR A 141 -2.22 1.08 13.26
C THR A 141 -2.11 0.89 14.77
N LEU A 142 -1.95 1.99 15.51
CA LEU A 142 -2.02 2.01 16.97
C LEU A 142 -3.47 2.29 17.38
N ARG A 143 -4.21 1.24 17.77
CA ARG A 143 -5.66 1.33 18.05
C ARG A 143 -5.99 2.20 19.24
N ASP A 144 -5.18 2.12 20.30
CA ASP A 144 -5.32 2.96 21.49
C ASP A 144 -5.20 4.46 21.19
N LEU A 145 -4.48 4.86 20.14
CA LEU A 145 -4.35 6.24 19.72
C LEU A 145 -5.36 6.65 18.64
N GLN A 146 -5.87 5.69 17.85
CA GLN A 146 -6.78 5.99 16.75
C GLN A 146 -8.08 6.65 17.24
N GLY A 147 -8.59 6.26 18.40
CA GLY A 147 -9.76 6.88 19.03
C GLY A 147 -9.50 8.24 19.65
N LEU A 148 -8.24 8.53 20.01
CA LEU A 148 -7.82 9.77 20.68
C LEU A 148 -7.36 10.86 19.72
N ASP A 149 -6.86 10.47 18.56
CA ASP A 149 -6.28 11.37 17.55
C ASP A 149 -7.22 11.52 16.35
N PRO A 150 -8.00 12.59 16.24
CA PRO A 150 -8.99 12.75 15.17
C PRO A 150 -8.40 12.69 13.77
N MET A 151 -7.14 13.06 13.61
CA MET A 151 -6.43 13.06 12.32
C MET A 151 -5.60 11.78 12.11
N TRP A 152 -5.53 10.88 13.09
CA TRP A 152 -4.79 9.63 13.10
C TRP A 152 -3.28 9.75 12.81
N THR A 153 -2.73 10.95 12.92
CA THR A 153 -1.32 11.20 12.57
C THR A 153 -0.37 10.32 13.38
N ARG A 154 -0.58 10.21 14.70
CA ARG A 154 0.25 9.36 15.56
C ARG A 154 -0.13 7.88 15.45
N ALA A 155 -1.41 7.61 15.25
CA ALA A 155 -1.92 6.25 15.18
C ALA A 155 -1.43 5.52 13.92
N LYS A 156 -1.27 6.24 12.81
CA LYS A 156 -0.95 5.71 11.49
C LYS A 156 0.39 6.15 10.91
N GLY A 157 1.00 7.22 11.45
CA GLY A 157 2.15 7.88 10.87
C GLY A 157 3.45 7.76 11.67
N PHE A 158 3.56 6.81 12.60
CA PHE A 158 4.82 6.58 13.32
C PHE A 158 5.85 5.92 12.40
N ASP A 159 7.13 6.10 12.71
CA ASP A 159 8.21 5.47 11.95
C ASP A 159 8.02 3.95 11.90
N THR A 160 8.27 3.35 10.75
CA THR A 160 8.09 1.92 10.47
C THR A 160 6.64 1.42 10.34
N SER A 161 5.64 2.30 10.35
CA SER A 161 4.22 1.92 10.29
C SER A 161 3.70 1.58 8.89
N CYS A 162 4.56 1.58 7.86
CA CYS A 162 4.15 1.34 6.48
C CYS A 162 5.14 0.41 5.75
N PRO A 163 5.22 -0.88 6.13
CA PRO A 163 5.93 -1.88 5.34
C PRO A 163 5.34 -1.95 3.93
N LEU A 164 6.15 -1.71 2.90
CA LEU A 164 5.73 -1.59 1.50
C LEU A 164 6.61 -2.46 0.60
N GLY A 165 6.02 -3.32 -0.20
CA GLY A 165 6.74 -4.20 -1.12
C GLY A 165 6.12 -5.58 -1.25
N PRO A 166 6.89 -6.58 -1.72
CA PRO A 166 8.33 -6.53 -2.00
C PRO A 166 8.71 -5.86 -3.32
N TRP A 167 7.85 -5.91 -4.33
CA TRP A 167 8.04 -5.32 -5.66
C TRP A 167 6.73 -4.75 -6.19
N ILE A 168 6.80 -4.04 -7.30
CA ILE A 168 5.62 -3.52 -7.99
C ILE A 168 5.26 -4.48 -9.13
N VAL A 169 4.02 -4.98 -9.12
CA VAL A 169 3.41 -5.64 -10.27
C VAL A 169 2.82 -4.55 -11.15
N THR A 170 3.15 -4.55 -12.43
CA THR A 170 2.68 -3.50 -13.34
C THR A 170 1.16 -3.58 -13.51
N ARG A 171 0.55 -2.44 -13.83
CA ARG A 171 -0.91 -2.31 -13.93
C ARG A 171 -1.55 -3.37 -14.82
N ASP A 172 -0.86 -3.74 -15.91
CA ASP A 172 -1.41 -4.64 -16.94
C ASP A 172 -1.22 -6.12 -16.56
N ASP A 173 -0.40 -6.43 -15.52
CA ASP A 173 -0.08 -7.78 -15.07
C ASP A 173 -0.89 -8.23 -13.83
N LEU A 174 -1.76 -7.36 -13.29
CA LEU A 174 -2.64 -7.67 -12.17
C LEU A 174 -4.09 -7.41 -12.53
N ASP A 175 -4.97 -8.36 -12.23
CA ASP A 175 -6.41 -8.07 -12.18
C ASP A 175 -6.73 -7.26 -10.91
N TRP A 176 -6.50 -5.95 -10.98
CA TRP A 176 -6.69 -5.03 -9.87
C TRP A 176 -8.17 -4.86 -9.46
N LYS A 177 -9.11 -5.35 -10.27
CA LYS A 177 -10.55 -5.32 -9.97
C LYS A 177 -10.96 -6.44 -9.02
N ASP A 178 -10.23 -7.56 -9.03
CA ASP A 178 -10.47 -8.72 -8.17
C ASP A 178 -9.16 -9.33 -7.66
N ALA A 179 -8.25 -8.48 -7.20
CA ALA A 179 -7.00 -8.93 -6.58
C ALA A 179 -7.28 -9.50 -5.19
N LYS A 180 -6.89 -10.74 -4.96
CA LYS A 180 -7.02 -11.38 -3.66
C LYS A 180 -5.97 -10.86 -2.68
N ILE A 181 -6.42 -10.60 -1.46
CA ILE A 181 -5.58 -10.21 -0.33
C ILE A 181 -5.63 -11.34 0.68
N SER A 182 -4.46 -11.83 1.10
CA SER A 182 -4.33 -12.80 2.18
C SER A 182 -3.25 -12.33 3.16
N PHE A 183 -3.36 -12.74 4.40
CA PHE A 183 -2.42 -12.38 5.45
C PHE A 183 -2.12 -13.59 6.33
N THR A 184 -0.84 -13.81 6.61
CA THR A 184 -0.39 -14.84 7.55
C THR A 184 0.32 -14.18 8.74
N LEU A 185 0.06 -14.67 9.93
CA LEU A 185 0.74 -14.26 11.15
C LEU A 185 1.35 -15.49 11.84
N ASN A 186 2.67 -15.46 12.06
CA ASN A 186 3.41 -16.58 12.64
C ASN A 186 3.20 -17.91 11.89
N GLY A 187 2.98 -17.85 10.57
CA GLY A 187 2.77 -19.02 9.72
C GLY A 187 1.33 -19.54 9.68
N GLU A 188 0.40 -18.87 10.35
CA GLU A 188 -1.02 -19.20 10.32
C GLU A 188 -1.80 -18.13 9.51
N ASP A 189 -2.75 -18.60 8.70
CA ASP A 189 -3.62 -17.71 7.92
C ASP A 189 -4.57 -16.94 8.84
N VAL A 190 -4.67 -15.64 8.61
CA VAL A 190 -5.60 -14.76 9.33
C VAL A 190 -6.79 -14.45 8.42
N GLU A 191 -7.86 -15.24 8.56
CA GLU A 191 -9.03 -15.18 7.68
C GLU A 191 -9.73 -13.82 7.73
N LEU A 192 -9.78 -13.18 8.90
CA LEU A 192 -10.35 -11.82 9.07
C LEU A 192 -9.59 -10.71 8.34
N ALA A 193 -8.32 -10.96 7.98
CA ALA A 193 -7.49 -10.04 7.23
C ALA A 193 -7.38 -10.44 5.74
N SER A 194 -8.25 -11.33 5.27
CA SER A 194 -8.30 -11.79 3.88
C SER A 194 -9.49 -11.17 3.17
N GLY A 195 -9.31 -10.81 1.89
CA GLY A 195 -10.35 -10.16 1.12
C GLY A 195 -10.02 -10.09 -0.37
N THR A 196 -10.74 -9.24 -1.06
CA THR A 196 -10.48 -8.95 -2.47
C THR A 196 -10.81 -7.48 -2.79
N THR A 197 -10.06 -6.89 -3.70
CA THR A 197 -10.31 -5.52 -4.19
C THR A 197 -11.69 -5.36 -4.87
N ALA A 198 -12.35 -6.45 -5.26
CA ALA A 198 -13.72 -6.40 -5.76
C ALA A 198 -14.74 -5.92 -4.71
N ASN A 199 -14.40 -6.00 -3.42
CA ASN A 199 -15.25 -5.57 -2.30
C ASN A 199 -14.95 -4.14 -1.81
N LEU A 200 -14.07 -3.41 -2.48
CA LEU A 200 -13.82 -2.00 -2.20
C LEU A 200 -15.11 -1.19 -2.43
N ILE A 201 -15.49 -0.38 -1.44
CA ILE A 201 -16.67 0.52 -1.52
C ILE A 201 -16.36 1.65 -2.51
N HIS A 202 -15.21 2.27 -2.35
CA HIS A 202 -14.67 3.23 -3.30
C HIS A 202 -13.53 2.54 -4.07
N GLY A 203 -13.75 2.28 -5.35
CA GLY A 203 -12.77 1.60 -6.18
C GLY A 203 -11.51 2.44 -6.43
N ILE A 204 -10.47 1.80 -6.93
CA ILE A 204 -9.16 2.45 -7.16
C ILE A 204 -9.27 3.70 -8.05
N PRO A 205 -10.03 3.69 -9.17
CA PRO A 205 -10.19 4.88 -10.00
C PRO A 205 -10.83 6.07 -9.27
N GLU A 206 -11.84 5.80 -8.43
CA GLU A 206 -12.53 6.82 -7.63
C GLU A 206 -11.59 7.41 -6.58
N GLN A 207 -10.75 6.59 -5.94
CA GLN A 207 -9.75 7.02 -4.97
C GLN A 207 -8.74 7.99 -5.59
N ILE A 208 -8.21 7.64 -6.77
CA ILE A 208 -7.25 8.49 -7.50
C ILE A 208 -7.91 9.81 -7.91
N ALA A 209 -9.13 9.77 -8.44
CA ALA A 209 -9.88 10.95 -8.84
C ALA A 209 -10.10 11.88 -7.63
N ALA A 210 -10.59 11.33 -6.52
CA ALA A 210 -10.85 12.09 -5.28
C ALA A 210 -9.57 12.74 -4.74
N ILE A 211 -8.48 11.96 -4.57
CA ILE A 211 -7.21 12.48 -4.02
C ILE A 211 -6.60 13.50 -4.98
N SER A 212 -6.60 13.25 -6.29
CA SER A 212 -6.04 14.18 -7.27
C SER A 212 -6.81 15.51 -7.35
N SER A 213 -8.06 15.57 -6.89
CA SER A 213 -8.87 16.79 -6.88
C SER A 213 -8.31 17.85 -5.93
N PHE A 214 -7.84 17.46 -4.74
CA PHE A 214 -7.33 18.39 -3.74
C PHE A 214 -5.80 18.47 -3.68
N THR A 215 -5.06 17.43 -4.11
CA THR A 215 -3.59 17.43 -4.11
C THR A 215 -3.03 16.93 -5.44
N THR A 216 -1.78 17.27 -5.76
CA THR A 216 -1.09 16.68 -6.91
C THR A 216 -0.38 15.42 -6.48
N LEU A 217 -0.70 14.29 -7.12
CA LEU A 217 0.05 13.04 -6.97
C LEU A 217 1.26 13.04 -7.91
N LEU A 218 2.39 12.61 -7.42
CA LEU A 218 3.66 12.52 -8.15
C LEU A 218 3.98 11.06 -8.48
N PRO A 219 4.82 10.80 -9.50
CA PRO A 219 5.35 9.46 -9.72
C PRO A 219 6.03 8.91 -8.45
N GLY A 220 5.67 7.70 -8.06
CA GLY A 220 6.12 7.06 -6.82
C GLY A 220 5.29 7.37 -5.58
N ASP A 221 4.33 8.29 -5.62
CA ASP A 221 3.37 8.44 -4.53
C ASP A 221 2.48 7.20 -4.43
N VAL A 222 2.02 6.91 -3.22
CA VAL A 222 1.32 5.67 -2.90
C VAL A 222 -0.07 5.96 -2.33
N ILE A 223 -1.06 5.17 -2.74
CA ILE A 223 -2.40 5.15 -2.16
C ILE A 223 -2.65 3.75 -1.59
N LEU A 224 -2.99 3.69 -0.30
CA LEU A 224 -3.43 2.50 0.42
C LEU A 224 -4.93 2.39 0.24
N THR A 225 -5.40 1.23 -0.24
CA THR A 225 -6.78 1.09 -0.71
C THR A 225 -7.80 0.85 0.40
N GLY A 226 -7.34 0.61 1.62
CA GLY A 226 -8.16 0.20 2.76
C GLY A 226 -8.08 -1.31 3.04
N THR A 227 -8.38 -1.69 4.25
CA THR A 227 -8.38 -3.07 4.74
C THR A 227 -9.79 -3.52 5.13
#